data_5e1c8c17aa11d2130c1d662b6156c17d
#
_entry.id   5e1c8c17aa11d2130c1d662b6156c17d
#
_cell.length_a   1.000
_cell.length_b   1.000
_cell.length_c   1.000
_cell.angle_alpha   90.00
_cell.angle_beta   90.00
_cell.angle_gamma   90.00
#
_symmetry.space_group_name_H-M   'P 1'
#
loop_
_entity.id
_entity.type
_entity.pdbx_description
1 polymer ?
#
loop_
_entity_poly.entity_id
_entity_poly.type
_entity_poly.pdbx_seq_one_letter_code
_entity_poly.pdbx_strand_id
1 'polypeptide(L)'
;METIGDDLSLLTALIDTFLSDAPRLVEAARRGVEHAQTDEVRRAAHTLKSNGATFGATRFSELSRQLESLARSGTLEGADELIARIDAEYERVRIALETVRKSQP
;
A
#
# COMPACT_ATOMS: atom_id res chain seq x y z
N MET A 1 28.01 -19.31 0.69
CA MET A 1 26.74 -19.10 0.52
C MET A 1 26.13 -17.90 1.07
N GLU A 2 26.49 -16.85 0.54
CA GLU A 2 26.01 -15.55 0.91
C GLU A 2 24.63 -15.28 0.39
N THR A 3 24.18 -16.10 -0.55
CA THR A 3 22.90 -15.87 -1.22
C THR A 3 21.74 -15.79 -0.26
N ILE A 4 21.70 -16.68 0.74
CA ILE A 4 20.61 -16.68 1.71
C ILE A 4 20.62 -15.41 2.55
N GLY A 5 21.79 -14.97 2.97
CA GLY A 5 21.91 -13.74 3.72
C GLY A 5 21.49 -12.53 2.92
N ASP A 6 21.87 -12.49 1.64
CA ASP A 6 21.48 -11.41 0.75
C ASP A 6 19.97 -11.38 0.54
N ASP A 7 19.35 -12.57 0.37
CA ASP A 7 17.92 -12.64 0.18
C ASP A 7 17.15 -12.13 1.40
N LEU A 8 17.63 -12.47 2.60
CA LEU A 8 16.99 -12.00 3.82
C LEU A 8 17.13 -10.48 3.98
N SER A 9 18.29 -9.96 3.63
CA SER A 9 18.52 -8.52 3.68
C SER A 9 17.62 -7.80 2.70
N LEU A 10 17.45 -8.36 1.50
CA LEU A 10 16.58 -7.77 0.50
C LEU A 10 15.13 -7.77 0.97
N LEU A 11 14.68 -8.89 1.55
CA LEU A 11 13.32 -8.98 2.05
C LEU A 11 13.08 -7.94 3.14
N THR A 12 14.01 -7.81 4.07
CA THR A 12 13.88 -6.81 5.14
C THR A 12 13.80 -5.40 4.56
N ALA A 13 14.63 -5.11 3.55
CA ALA A 13 14.61 -3.80 2.90
C ALA A 13 13.28 -3.54 2.21
N LEU A 14 12.72 -4.54 1.55
CA LEU A 14 11.43 -4.40 0.90
C LEU A 14 10.32 -4.16 1.91
N ILE A 15 10.34 -4.87 3.03
CA ILE A 15 9.36 -4.68 4.09
C ILE A 15 9.47 -3.26 4.65
N ASP A 16 10.69 -2.82 4.95
CA ASP A 16 10.91 -1.48 5.50
C ASP A 16 10.42 -0.40 4.54
N THR A 17 10.67 -0.58 3.26
CA THR A 17 10.22 0.37 2.24
C THR A 17 8.69 0.44 2.20
N PHE A 18 8.03 -0.71 2.23
CA PHE A 18 6.56 -0.73 2.23
C PHE A 18 6.01 -0.05 3.47
N LEU A 19 6.57 -0.36 4.65
CA LEU A 19 6.09 0.20 5.90
C LEU A 19 6.31 1.71 5.97
N SER A 20 7.29 2.21 5.24
CA SER A 20 7.56 3.64 5.17
C SER A 20 6.69 4.33 4.13
N ASP A 21 6.53 3.72 2.96
CA ASP A 21 5.86 4.36 1.84
C ASP A 21 4.34 4.27 1.91
N ALA A 22 3.79 3.15 2.37
CA ALA A 22 2.34 2.97 2.33
C ALA A 22 1.59 4.05 3.13
N PRO A 23 1.99 4.38 4.36
CA PRO A 23 1.29 5.45 5.09
C PRO A 23 1.33 6.79 4.37
N ARG A 24 2.47 7.10 3.74
CA ARG A 24 2.58 8.36 3.00
C ARG A 24 1.68 8.37 1.78
N LEU A 25 1.57 7.24 1.11
CA LEU A 25 0.70 7.12 -0.07
C LEU A 25 -0.76 7.19 0.32
N VAL A 26 -1.14 6.57 1.44
CA VAL A 26 -2.51 6.68 1.94
C VAL A 26 -2.84 8.14 2.25
N GLU A 27 -1.90 8.84 2.88
CA GLU A 27 -2.11 10.26 3.19
C GLU A 27 -2.18 11.09 1.93
N ALA A 28 -1.36 10.80 0.93
CA ALA A 28 -1.43 11.50 -0.35
C ALA A 28 -2.80 11.30 -1.00
N ALA A 29 -3.34 10.08 -0.92
CA ALA A 29 -4.68 9.82 -1.46
C ALA A 29 -5.73 10.64 -0.72
N ARG A 30 -5.62 10.71 0.61
CA ARG A 30 -6.55 11.52 1.40
C ARG A 30 -6.54 12.98 0.97
N ARG A 31 -5.34 13.53 0.82
CA ARG A 31 -5.21 14.91 0.40
C ARG A 31 -5.76 15.11 -1.01
N GLY A 32 -5.53 14.13 -1.87
CA GLY A 32 -6.09 14.19 -3.22
C GLY A 32 -7.60 14.26 -3.21
N VAL A 33 -8.24 13.47 -2.35
CA VAL A 33 -9.70 13.52 -2.21
C VAL A 33 -10.14 14.87 -1.66
N GLU A 34 -9.43 15.33 -0.65
CA GLU A 34 -9.76 16.60 0.00
C GLU A 34 -9.72 17.78 -0.97
N HIS A 35 -8.78 17.75 -1.90
CA HIS A 35 -8.59 18.84 -2.87
C HIS A 35 -9.14 18.49 -4.25
N ALA A 36 -9.92 17.43 -4.36
CA ALA A 36 -10.57 17.02 -5.61
C ALA A 36 -9.55 16.81 -6.75
N GLN A 37 -8.41 16.23 -6.43
CA GLN A 37 -7.33 15.97 -7.40
C GLN A 37 -7.31 14.49 -7.75
N THR A 38 -8.11 14.11 -8.74
CA THR A 38 -8.28 12.70 -9.12
C THR A 38 -6.98 12.07 -9.57
N ASP A 39 -6.10 12.81 -10.25
CA ASP A 39 -4.82 12.26 -10.70
C ASP A 39 -3.93 11.88 -9.54
N GLU A 40 -3.91 12.68 -8.49
CA GLU A 40 -3.12 12.39 -7.31
C GLU A 40 -3.62 11.12 -6.63
N VAL A 41 -4.95 10.99 -6.51
CA VAL A 41 -5.55 9.80 -5.91
C VAL A 41 -5.21 8.58 -6.76
N ARG A 42 -5.33 8.70 -8.08
CA ARG A 42 -5.06 7.60 -8.98
C ARG A 42 -3.62 7.11 -8.86
N ARG A 43 -2.67 8.05 -8.83
CA ARG A 43 -1.25 7.69 -8.74
C ARG A 43 -0.94 6.99 -7.42
N ALA A 44 -1.44 7.55 -6.32
CA ALA A 44 -1.21 6.95 -5.01
C ALA A 44 -1.79 5.55 -4.95
N ALA A 45 -3.02 5.39 -5.44
CA ALA A 45 -3.68 4.09 -5.43
C ALA A 45 -2.94 3.07 -6.30
N HIS A 46 -2.44 3.51 -7.46
CA HIS A 46 -1.69 2.63 -8.35
C HIS A 46 -0.45 2.08 -7.65
N THR A 47 0.29 2.95 -6.99
CA THR A 47 1.50 2.54 -6.29
C THR A 47 1.17 1.63 -5.11
N LEU A 48 0.12 1.96 -4.35
CA LEU A 48 -0.32 1.10 -3.25
C LEU A 48 -0.70 -0.29 -3.75
N LYS A 49 -1.38 -0.36 -4.88
CA LYS A 49 -1.77 -1.64 -5.48
C LYS A 49 -0.53 -2.49 -5.77
N SER A 50 0.46 -1.89 -6.42
CA SER A 50 1.68 -2.60 -6.78
C SER A 50 2.47 -3.03 -5.55
N ASN A 51 2.55 -2.15 -4.56
CA ASN A 51 3.29 -2.45 -3.33
C ASN A 51 2.64 -3.61 -2.57
N GLY A 52 1.31 -3.62 -2.51
CA GLY A 52 0.62 -4.72 -1.87
C GLY A 52 0.81 -6.04 -2.60
N ALA A 53 0.79 -5.99 -3.93
CA ALA A 53 0.96 -7.19 -4.74
C ALA A 53 2.33 -7.82 -4.52
N THR A 54 3.36 -7.00 -4.27
CA THR A 54 4.71 -7.50 -4.02
C THR A 54 4.75 -8.50 -2.87
N PHE A 55 3.91 -8.30 -1.86
CA PHE A 55 3.87 -9.14 -0.68
C PHE A 55 2.70 -10.12 -0.69
N GLY A 56 1.98 -10.21 -1.80
CA GLY A 56 0.81 -11.07 -1.86
C GLY A 56 -0.32 -10.59 -0.96
N ALA A 57 -0.34 -9.31 -0.62
CA ALA A 57 -1.40 -8.72 0.20
C ALA A 57 -2.61 -8.46 -0.70
N THR A 58 -3.33 -9.53 -1.02
CA THR A 58 -4.35 -9.51 -2.05
C THR A 58 -5.47 -8.52 -1.76
N ARG A 59 -5.97 -8.52 -0.52
CA ARG A 59 -7.07 -7.63 -0.18
C ARG A 59 -6.65 -6.16 -0.21
N PHE A 60 -5.46 -5.88 0.30
CA PHE A 60 -4.90 -4.53 0.25
C PHE A 60 -4.76 -4.07 -1.19
N SER A 61 -4.21 -4.93 -2.03
CA SER A 61 -4.00 -4.62 -3.44
C SER A 61 -5.32 -4.42 -4.17
N GLU A 62 -6.33 -5.25 -3.86
CA GLU A 62 -7.63 -5.15 -4.51
C GLU A 62 -8.36 -3.86 -4.13
N LEU A 63 -8.30 -3.48 -2.85
CA LEU A 63 -8.91 -2.22 -2.42
C LEU A 63 -8.23 -1.03 -3.09
N SER A 64 -6.91 -1.11 -3.23
CA SER A 64 -6.16 -0.05 -3.90
C SER A 64 -6.53 0.01 -5.38
N ARG A 65 -6.74 -1.15 -6.01
CA ARG A 65 -7.19 -1.20 -7.40
C ARG A 65 -8.56 -0.54 -7.56
N GLN A 66 -9.46 -0.77 -6.61
CA GLN A 66 -10.78 -0.16 -6.65
C GLN A 66 -10.68 1.36 -6.55
N LEU A 67 -9.80 1.85 -5.69
CA LEU A 67 -9.59 3.29 -5.57
C LEU A 67 -9.00 3.86 -6.85
N GLU A 68 -8.05 3.16 -7.43
CA GLU A 68 -7.46 3.59 -8.71
C GLU A 68 -8.52 3.69 -9.80
N SER A 69 -9.38 2.68 -9.91
CA SER A 69 -10.44 2.65 -10.91
C SER A 69 -11.44 3.79 -10.71
N LEU A 70 -11.79 4.04 -9.46
CA LEU A 70 -12.71 5.13 -9.13
C LEU A 70 -12.14 6.47 -9.59
N ALA A 71 -10.90 6.73 -9.23
CA ALA A 71 -10.26 8.00 -9.60
C ALA A 71 -10.10 8.11 -11.11
N ARG A 72 -9.78 6.99 -11.77
CA ARG A 72 -9.64 6.98 -13.23
C ARG A 72 -10.95 7.32 -13.93
N SER A 73 -12.08 6.97 -13.34
CA SER A 73 -13.38 7.29 -13.89
C SER A 73 -13.75 8.76 -13.74
N GLY A 74 -12.94 9.51 -12.99
CA GLY A 74 -13.14 10.95 -12.86
C GLY A 74 -13.99 11.36 -11.66
N THR A 75 -14.36 10.42 -10.79
CA THR A 75 -15.13 10.72 -9.60
C THR A 75 -14.38 10.29 -8.36
N LEU A 76 -14.63 10.96 -7.24
CA LEU A 76 -14.07 10.58 -5.95
C LEU A 76 -15.17 10.23 -4.97
N GLU A 77 -16.37 10.00 -5.46
CA GLU A 77 -17.49 9.61 -4.61
C GLU A 77 -17.24 8.21 -4.07
N GLY A 78 -17.23 8.07 -2.76
CA GLY A 78 -16.92 6.79 -2.12
C GLY A 78 -15.44 6.56 -1.86
N ALA A 79 -14.58 7.49 -2.28
CA ALA A 79 -13.14 7.33 -2.10
C ALA A 79 -12.75 7.29 -0.63
N ASP A 80 -13.40 8.10 0.20
CA ASP A 80 -13.08 8.13 1.63
C ASP A 80 -13.27 6.77 2.29
N GLU A 81 -14.33 6.08 1.92
CA GLU A 81 -14.58 4.76 2.48
C GLU A 81 -13.54 3.75 2.01
N LEU A 82 -13.15 3.80 0.74
CA LEU A 82 -12.11 2.92 0.23
C LEU A 82 -10.78 3.18 0.93
N ILE A 83 -10.46 4.46 1.15
CA ILE A 83 -9.21 4.80 1.83
C ILE A 83 -9.23 4.29 3.26
N ALA A 84 -10.38 4.40 3.96
CA ALA A 84 -10.49 3.88 5.31
C ALA A 84 -10.28 2.38 5.34
N ARG A 85 -10.80 1.66 4.34
CA ARG A 85 -10.61 0.21 4.25
C ARG A 85 -9.17 -0.15 3.93
N ILE A 86 -8.53 0.63 3.05
CA ILE A 86 -7.12 0.42 2.73
C ILE A 86 -6.29 0.62 4.00
N ASP A 87 -6.59 1.65 4.77
CA ASP A 87 -5.86 1.94 6.00
C ASP A 87 -6.00 0.82 7.01
N ALA A 88 -7.21 0.29 7.18
CA ALA A 88 -7.46 -0.81 8.10
C ALA A 88 -6.72 -2.07 7.64
N GLU A 89 -6.73 -2.32 6.33
CA GLU A 89 -6.04 -3.48 5.79
C GLU A 89 -4.53 -3.32 5.88
N TYR A 90 -4.05 -2.07 5.74
CA TYR A 90 -2.63 -1.80 5.95
C TYR A 90 -2.17 -2.25 7.33
N GLU A 91 -2.99 -2.00 8.37
CA GLU A 91 -2.61 -2.42 9.71
C GLU A 91 -2.43 -3.93 9.80
N ARG A 92 -3.28 -4.68 9.15
CA ARG A 92 -3.14 -6.14 9.13
C ARG A 92 -1.86 -6.57 8.43
N VAL A 93 -1.58 -5.94 7.28
CA VAL A 93 -0.38 -6.26 6.53
C VAL A 93 0.86 -5.86 7.33
N ARG A 94 0.82 -4.70 7.97
CA ARG A 94 1.93 -4.23 8.79
C ARG A 94 2.28 -5.22 9.89
N ILE A 95 1.27 -5.69 10.60
CA ILE A 95 1.49 -6.65 11.69
C ILE A 95 2.12 -7.93 11.13
N ALA A 96 1.59 -8.44 10.02
CA ALA A 96 2.12 -9.65 9.42
C ALA A 96 3.57 -9.47 8.96
N LEU A 97 3.87 -8.34 8.32
CA LEU A 97 5.22 -8.10 7.83
C LEU A 97 6.22 -7.86 8.96
N GLU A 98 5.80 -7.18 10.02
CA GLU A 98 6.67 -6.98 11.16
C GLU A 98 6.97 -8.29 11.87
N THR A 99 6.00 -9.19 11.90
CA THR A 99 6.22 -10.53 12.43
C THR A 99 7.28 -11.27 11.63
N VAL A 100 7.17 -11.20 10.29
CA VAL A 100 8.16 -11.83 9.42
C VAL A 100 9.53 -11.21 9.65
N ARG A 101 9.60 -9.88 9.73
CA ARG A 101 10.87 -9.19 9.92
C ARG A 101 11.52 -9.58 11.26
N LYS A 102 10.74 -9.69 12.31
CA LYS A 102 11.26 -10.03 13.62
C LYS A 102 11.77 -11.46 13.69
N SER A 103 11.28 -12.35 12.85
CA SER A 103 11.73 -13.73 12.83
C SER A 103 12.99 -13.94 12.00
N GLN A 104 13.49 -12.89 11.35
CA GLN A 104 14.75 -12.97 10.61
C GLN A 104 15.92 -13.02 11.57
N PRO A 105 16.95 -13.85 11.30
CA PRO A 105 18.13 -13.91 12.15
C PRO A 105 18.91 -12.61 12.14
#